data_51b3fc03fa04fb8fe6823e5b8eb549a1
#
_entry.id   51b3fc03fa04fb8fe6823e5b8eb549a1
#
_cell.length_a   1.000
_cell.length_b   1.000
_cell.length_c   1.000
_cell.angle_alpha   90.00
_cell.angle_beta   90.00
_cell.angle_gamma   90.00
#
_symmetry.space_group_name_H-M   'P 1'
#
loop_
_entity.id
_entity.type
_entity.pdbx_description
1 polymer ?
#
loop_
_entity_poly.entity_id
_entity_poly.type
_entity_poly.pdbx_seq_one_letter_code
_entity_poly.pdbx_strand_id
1 'polypeptide(L)'
;MSPPAGWPHGSVETNISTLLTNFARPRGLGIILGSSAGYDLPSGDTVEPDISFISADRFAAGPEPQEGKFIRIVPNLAIEILSPATAQRDRTEKKAIYEENGVEEYWIVDTKRREITVYNLSGKRFGRGKVYTAKDAIRSRVLGGFTLLVKGAFA
;
A
#
# COMPACT_ATOMS: atom_id res chain seq x y z
N MET A 1 -0.87 24.89 4.48
CA MET A 1 -0.14 23.68 4.96
C MET A 1 -1.12 22.76 5.66
N SER A 2 -1.17 21.51 5.24
CA SER A 2 -2.01 20.51 5.92
C SER A 2 -1.40 20.14 7.27
N PRO A 3 -2.20 19.92 8.32
CA PRO A 3 -1.67 19.44 9.59
C PRO A 3 -1.06 18.06 9.43
N PRO A 4 -0.11 17.68 10.28
CA PRO A 4 0.45 16.33 10.23
C PRO A 4 -0.63 15.28 10.55
N ALA A 5 -0.48 14.09 9.98
CA ALA A 5 -1.43 13.00 10.19
C ALA A 5 -1.48 12.50 11.64
N GLY A 6 -0.43 12.75 12.39
CA GLY A 6 -0.38 12.43 13.82
C GLY A 6 0.26 11.10 14.13
N TRP A 7 0.35 10.81 15.45
CA TRP A 7 1.06 9.65 15.93
C TRP A 7 0.40 8.30 15.58
N PRO A 8 -0.96 8.17 15.54
CA PRO A 8 -1.55 6.88 15.18
C PRO A 8 -1.17 6.47 13.77
N HIS A 9 -1.19 7.41 12.83
CA HIS A 9 -0.78 7.17 11.44
C HIS A 9 0.67 6.71 11.37
N GLY A 10 1.58 7.44 12.01
CA GLY A 10 3.01 7.11 11.99
C GLY A 10 3.33 5.77 12.64
N SER A 11 2.68 5.46 13.76
CA SER A 11 2.87 4.19 14.45
C SER A 11 2.41 3.00 13.61
N VAL A 12 1.24 3.12 12.99
CA VAL A 12 0.68 2.07 12.14
C VAL A 12 1.53 1.89 10.88
N GLU A 13 1.98 2.98 10.28
CA GLU A 13 2.88 2.94 9.13
C GLU A 13 4.15 2.13 9.46
N THR A 14 4.77 2.41 10.58
CA THR A 14 5.97 1.70 11.02
C THR A 14 5.68 0.22 11.30
N ASN A 15 4.59 -0.08 11.97
CA ASN A 15 4.21 -1.47 12.27
C ASN A 15 4.04 -2.30 11.00
N ILE A 16 3.25 -1.78 10.06
CA ILE A 16 2.97 -2.51 8.81
C ILE A 16 4.22 -2.63 7.95
N SER A 17 4.96 -1.54 7.76
CA SER A 17 6.16 -1.57 6.92
C SER A 17 7.24 -2.50 7.49
N THR A 18 7.37 -2.57 8.81
CA THR A 18 8.31 -3.49 9.47
C THR A 18 7.93 -4.93 9.21
N LEU A 19 6.65 -5.29 9.41
CA LEU A 19 6.16 -6.65 9.17
C LEU A 19 6.34 -7.07 7.71
N LEU A 20 6.01 -6.20 6.78
CA LEU A 20 6.19 -6.47 5.35
C LEU A 20 7.66 -6.64 4.97
N THR A 21 8.52 -5.75 5.46
CA THR A 21 9.94 -5.79 5.16
C THR A 21 10.61 -7.04 5.71
N ASN A 22 10.28 -7.41 6.94
CA ASN A 22 10.82 -8.61 7.59
C ASN A 22 10.42 -9.89 6.85
N PHE A 23 9.27 -9.89 6.19
CA PHE A 23 8.85 -11.02 5.37
C PHE A 23 9.50 -10.99 3.98
N ALA A 24 9.45 -9.86 3.29
CA ALA A 24 9.83 -9.76 1.89
C ALA A 24 11.35 -9.81 1.67
N ARG A 25 12.11 -9.13 2.52
CA ARG A 25 13.56 -8.99 2.32
C ARG A 25 14.32 -10.30 2.37
N PRO A 26 14.18 -11.16 3.39
CA PRO A 26 14.90 -12.43 3.46
C PRO A 26 14.54 -13.38 2.31
N ARG A 27 13.36 -13.21 1.72
CA ARG A 27 12.85 -14.07 0.64
C ARG A 27 13.13 -13.53 -0.76
N GLY A 28 13.73 -12.33 -0.85
CA GLY A 28 14.02 -11.71 -2.15
C GLY A 28 12.78 -11.40 -2.98
N LEU A 29 11.63 -11.12 -2.35
CA LEU A 29 10.37 -10.92 -3.06
C LEU A 29 10.30 -9.59 -3.80
N GLY A 30 11.03 -8.59 -3.33
CA GLY A 30 11.02 -7.26 -3.88
C GLY A 30 11.34 -6.22 -2.82
N ILE A 31 10.88 -4.99 -3.04
CA ILE A 31 11.23 -3.86 -2.18
C ILE A 31 9.99 -3.23 -1.56
N ILE A 32 10.05 -2.97 -0.26
CA ILE A 32 9.05 -2.20 0.47
C ILE A 32 9.51 -0.76 0.57
N LEU A 33 8.62 0.16 0.24
CA LEU A 33 8.91 1.59 0.22
C LEU A 33 7.96 2.34 1.15
N GLY A 34 8.49 3.36 1.82
CA GLY A 34 7.72 4.22 2.70
C GLY A 34 7.10 5.42 1.97
N SER A 35 6.58 6.36 2.73
CA SER A 35 5.77 7.48 2.23
C SER A 35 6.53 8.52 1.40
N SER A 36 7.86 8.50 1.42
CA SER A 36 8.65 9.43 0.60
C SER A 36 8.80 8.98 -0.86
N ALA A 37 8.36 7.77 -1.19
CA ALA A 37 8.44 7.26 -2.56
C ALA A 37 7.27 7.77 -3.39
N GLY A 38 7.55 8.56 -4.42
CA GLY A 38 6.57 9.06 -5.36
C GLY A 38 6.59 8.26 -6.66
N TYR A 39 5.42 8.01 -7.21
CA TYR A 39 5.21 7.26 -8.45
C TYR A 39 4.62 8.14 -9.53
N ASP A 40 5.16 8.02 -10.74
CA ASP A 40 4.60 8.60 -11.95
C ASP A 40 3.98 7.45 -12.74
N LEU A 41 2.65 7.38 -12.71
CA LEU A 41 1.91 6.24 -13.24
C LEU A 41 1.57 6.41 -14.74
N PRO A 42 1.32 5.29 -15.46
CA PRO A 42 1.00 5.36 -16.89
C PRO A 42 -0.17 6.27 -17.24
N SER A 43 -1.15 6.42 -16.36
CA SER A 43 -2.28 7.34 -16.57
C SER A 43 -1.91 8.82 -16.54
N GLY A 44 -0.69 9.15 -16.14
CA GLY A 44 -0.25 10.52 -15.91
C GLY A 44 -0.46 11.02 -14.49
N ASP A 45 -1.10 10.22 -13.65
CA ASP A 45 -1.26 10.55 -12.23
C ASP A 45 0.03 10.31 -11.46
N THR A 46 0.28 11.15 -10.46
CA THR A 46 1.35 10.95 -9.50
C THR A 46 0.77 10.64 -8.13
N VAL A 47 1.37 9.67 -7.44
CA VAL A 47 0.92 9.25 -6.11
C VAL A 47 2.11 9.03 -5.19
N GLU A 48 1.88 9.23 -3.89
CA GLU A 48 2.85 8.94 -2.83
C GLU A 48 2.17 8.09 -1.76
N PRO A 49 1.99 6.78 -2.01
CA PRO A 49 1.34 5.92 -1.02
C PRO A 49 2.14 5.87 0.28
N ASP A 50 1.45 5.70 1.39
CA ASP A 50 2.11 5.61 2.70
C ASP A 50 3.08 4.43 2.73
N ILE A 51 2.68 3.29 2.17
CA ILE A 51 3.53 2.11 2.03
C ILE A 51 3.26 1.52 0.65
N SER A 52 4.30 1.00 0.00
CA SER A 52 4.15 0.32 -1.27
C SER A 52 5.13 -0.83 -1.40
N PHE A 53 4.81 -1.75 -2.30
CA PHE A 53 5.66 -2.90 -2.61
C PHE A 53 5.81 -3.04 -4.12
N ILE A 54 7.05 -3.15 -4.57
CA ILE A 54 7.38 -3.47 -5.96
C ILE A 54 8.01 -4.86 -5.96
N SER A 55 7.42 -5.79 -6.71
CA SER A 55 7.99 -7.13 -6.84
C SER A 55 9.34 -7.10 -7.56
N ALA A 56 10.17 -8.09 -7.29
CA ALA A 56 11.46 -8.21 -7.95
C ALA A 56 11.31 -8.25 -9.48
N ASP A 57 10.27 -8.90 -9.99
CA ASP A 57 10.01 -8.99 -11.44
C ASP A 57 9.66 -7.63 -12.03
N ARG A 58 8.76 -6.89 -11.41
CA ARG A 58 8.41 -5.54 -11.89
C ARG A 58 9.58 -4.58 -11.78
N PHE A 59 10.37 -4.69 -10.72
CA PHE A 59 11.56 -3.87 -10.54
C PHE A 59 12.58 -4.11 -11.67
N ALA A 60 12.83 -5.38 -12.00
CA ALA A 60 13.77 -5.76 -13.05
C ALA A 60 13.28 -5.36 -14.45
N ALA A 61 11.97 -5.38 -14.69
CA ALA A 61 11.38 -5.07 -16.00
C ALA A 61 11.21 -3.58 -16.25
N GLY A 62 11.19 -2.77 -15.21
CA GLY A 62 10.92 -1.34 -15.31
C GLY A 62 12.17 -0.50 -15.50
N PRO A 63 12.00 0.82 -15.73
CA PRO A 63 13.12 1.75 -15.72
C PRO A 63 13.74 1.79 -14.32
N GLU A 64 15.06 1.82 -14.26
CA GLU A 64 15.77 1.91 -12.99
C GLU A 64 15.38 3.21 -12.25
N PRO A 65 14.93 3.14 -11.00
CA PRO A 65 14.62 4.33 -10.23
C PRO A 65 15.86 5.20 -10.02
N GLN A 66 15.66 6.51 -10.09
CA GLN A 66 16.74 7.48 -9.91
C GLN A 66 16.43 8.36 -8.69
N GLU A 67 17.46 8.67 -7.92
CA GLU A 67 17.34 9.54 -6.76
C GLU A 67 16.74 10.90 -7.16
N GLY A 68 15.80 11.38 -6.36
CA GLY A 68 15.14 12.66 -6.57
C GLY A 68 14.10 12.69 -7.69
N LYS A 69 13.78 11.54 -8.27
CA LYS A 69 12.78 11.45 -9.35
C LYS A 69 11.68 10.47 -9.01
N PHE A 70 10.52 10.67 -9.64
CA PHE A 70 9.39 9.74 -9.51
C PHE A 70 9.73 8.38 -10.09
N ILE A 71 9.24 7.34 -9.41
CA ILE A 71 9.39 5.96 -9.86
C ILE A 71 8.39 5.70 -10.98
N ARG A 72 8.84 5.13 -12.10
CA ARG A 72 7.99 4.79 -13.25
C ARG A 72 7.70 3.31 -13.35
N ILE A 73 7.58 2.66 -12.22
CA ILE A 73 7.18 1.26 -12.10
C ILE A 73 5.87 1.27 -11.33
N VAL A 74 4.86 0.54 -11.80
CA VAL A 74 3.61 0.42 -11.05
C VAL A 74 3.83 -0.50 -9.86
N PRO A 75 3.55 -0.05 -8.62
CA PRO A 75 3.69 -0.93 -7.46
C PRO A 75 2.67 -2.07 -7.53
N ASN A 76 3.04 -3.23 -7.01
CA ASN A 76 2.12 -4.37 -6.91
C ASN A 76 1.11 -4.17 -5.80
N LEU A 77 1.54 -3.54 -4.70
CA LEU A 77 0.74 -3.27 -3.52
C LEU A 77 0.88 -1.80 -3.14
N ALA A 78 -0.23 -1.14 -2.89
CA ALA A 78 -0.28 0.20 -2.31
C ALA A 78 -1.11 0.16 -1.04
N ILE A 79 -0.64 0.84 0.01
CA ILE A 79 -1.32 0.93 1.29
C ILE A 79 -1.44 2.40 1.65
N GLU A 80 -2.68 2.85 1.87
CA GLU A 80 -2.97 4.19 2.36
C GLU A 80 -3.52 4.09 3.77
N ILE A 81 -2.94 4.85 4.67
CA ILE A 81 -3.39 4.92 6.06
C ILE A 81 -4.21 6.19 6.19
N LEU A 82 -5.48 6.04 6.54
CA LEU A 82 -6.41 7.17 6.58
C LEU A 82 -5.98 8.21 7.61
N SER A 83 -6.11 9.47 7.21
CA SER A 83 -6.06 10.61 8.10
C SER A 83 -7.34 11.43 7.89
N PRO A 84 -7.72 12.32 8.81
CA PRO A 84 -8.92 13.15 8.62
C PRO A 84 -8.91 13.93 7.30
N ALA A 85 -7.72 14.34 6.83
CA ALA A 85 -7.57 15.12 5.61
C ALA A 85 -7.69 14.31 4.32
N THR A 86 -7.41 13.00 4.35
CA THR A 86 -7.28 12.17 3.13
C THR A 86 -8.31 11.07 3.01
N ALA A 87 -9.09 10.79 4.06
CA ALA A 87 -9.95 9.60 4.12
C ALA A 87 -10.85 9.42 2.89
N GLN A 88 -11.57 10.46 2.47
CA GLN A 88 -12.48 10.35 1.34
C GLN A 88 -11.71 10.15 0.03
N ARG A 89 -10.62 10.87 -0.16
CA ARG A 89 -9.79 10.75 -1.36
C ARG A 89 -9.19 9.35 -1.49
N ASP A 90 -8.75 8.76 -0.37
CA ASP A 90 -8.18 7.41 -0.36
C ASP A 90 -9.24 6.36 -0.73
N ARG A 91 -10.49 6.56 -0.30
CA ARG A 91 -11.58 5.64 -0.58
C ARG A 91 -12.14 5.75 -1.99
N THR A 92 -11.97 6.87 -2.67
CA THR A 92 -12.59 7.15 -3.97
C THR A 92 -11.56 7.39 -5.07
N GLU A 93 -10.94 8.56 -5.07
CA GLU A 93 -10.05 9.01 -6.15
C GLU A 93 -8.80 8.14 -6.27
N LYS A 94 -8.10 7.90 -5.17
CA LYS A 94 -6.89 7.07 -5.19
C LYS A 94 -7.18 5.63 -5.54
N LYS A 95 -8.28 5.08 -5.04
CA LYS A 95 -8.71 3.73 -5.40
C LYS A 95 -8.88 3.60 -6.93
N ALA A 96 -9.53 4.57 -7.55
CA ALA A 96 -9.73 4.59 -9.00
C ALA A 96 -8.38 4.68 -9.75
N ILE A 97 -7.47 5.51 -9.27
CA ILE A 97 -6.13 5.66 -9.86
C ILE A 97 -5.36 4.33 -9.80
N TYR A 98 -5.33 3.69 -8.65
CA TYR A 98 -4.61 2.43 -8.48
C TYR A 98 -5.23 1.32 -9.33
N GLU A 99 -6.55 1.26 -9.40
CA GLU A 99 -7.26 0.29 -10.24
C GLU A 99 -6.91 0.47 -11.72
N GLU A 100 -6.98 1.70 -12.22
CA GLU A 100 -6.69 2.02 -13.61
C GLU A 100 -5.28 1.65 -14.02
N ASN A 101 -4.32 1.81 -13.11
CA ASN A 101 -2.91 1.62 -13.40
C ASN A 101 -2.39 0.19 -13.14
N GLY A 102 -3.26 -0.72 -12.70
CA GLY A 102 -2.88 -2.12 -12.55
C GLY A 102 -2.16 -2.45 -11.24
N VAL A 103 -2.40 -1.67 -10.19
CA VAL A 103 -1.98 -2.04 -8.83
C VAL A 103 -2.79 -3.27 -8.43
N GLU A 104 -2.11 -4.37 -8.11
CA GLU A 104 -2.78 -5.66 -7.91
C GLU A 104 -3.54 -5.76 -6.58
N GLU A 105 -3.05 -5.06 -5.57
CA GLU A 105 -3.61 -5.12 -4.22
C GLU A 105 -3.57 -3.73 -3.59
N TYR A 106 -4.71 -3.27 -3.05
CA TYR A 106 -4.82 -1.96 -2.42
C TYR A 106 -5.43 -2.08 -1.04
N TRP A 107 -4.75 -1.55 -0.03
CA TRP A 107 -5.22 -1.58 1.36
C TRP A 107 -5.53 -0.18 1.84
N ILE A 108 -6.69 -0.03 2.47
CA ILE A 108 -7.06 1.18 3.19
C ILE A 108 -7.08 0.85 4.68
N VAL A 109 -6.23 1.53 5.44
CA VAL A 109 -6.07 1.29 6.88
C VAL A 109 -6.77 2.41 7.66
N ASP A 110 -7.78 2.05 8.45
CA ASP A 110 -8.55 2.99 9.27
C ASP A 110 -8.07 2.89 10.72
N THR A 111 -7.33 3.89 11.18
CA THR A 111 -6.76 3.90 12.53
C THR A 111 -7.80 4.14 13.62
N LYS A 112 -8.91 4.80 13.30
CA LYS A 112 -9.98 5.06 14.26
C LYS A 112 -10.79 3.80 14.54
N ARG A 113 -11.18 3.09 13.48
CA ARG A 113 -11.96 1.87 13.57
C ARG A 113 -11.11 0.63 13.81
N ARG A 114 -9.80 0.75 13.63
CA ARG A 114 -8.87 -0.39 13.70
C ARG A 114 -9.27 -1.49 12.73
N GLU A 115 -9.50 -1.09 11.50
CA GLU A 115 -9.89 -1.98 10.40
C GLU A 115 -8.99 -1.77 9.21
N ILE A 116 -8.83 -2.80 8.39
CA ILE A 116 -8.14 -2.72 7.10
C ILE A 116 -9.06 -3.27 6.04
N THR A 117 -9.31 -2.47 5.00
CA THR A 117 -10.06 -2.91 3.83
C THR A 117 -9.07 -3.29 2.73
N VAL A 118 -9.21 -4.49 2.19
CA VAL A 118 -8.33 -5.01 1.15
C VAL A 118 -9.11 -5.16 -0.15
N TYR A 119 -8.57 -4.56 -1.22
CA TYR A 119 -9.07 -4.71 -2.58
C TYR A 119 -8.04 -5.50 -3.38
N ASN A 120 -8.52 -6.49 -4.13
CA ASN A 120 -7.68 -7.30 -5.02
C ASN A 120 -8.11 -7.09 -6.46
N LEU A 121 -7.14 -6.85 -7.34
CA LEU A 121 -7.41 -6.67 -8.76
C LEU A 121 -7.71 -8.01 -9.40
N SER A 122 -8.86 -8.08 -10.08
CA SER A 122 -9.24 -9.23 -10.90
C SER A 122 -9.50 -8.71 -12.31
N GLY A 123 -8.65 -9.10 -13.26
CA GLY A 123 -8.66 -8.48 -14.57
C GLY A 123 -8.25 -7.01 -14.45
N LYS A 124 -9.17 -6.11 -14.78
CA LYS A 124 -8.93 -4.66 -14.76
C LYS A 124 -9.66 -3.93 -13.64
N ARG A 125 -10.30 -4.65 -12.73
CA ARG A 125 -11.10 -4.04 -11.67
C ARG A 125 -10.78 -4.60 -10.30
N PHE A 126 -10.82 -3.73 -9.31
CA PHE A 126 -10.87 -4.15 -7.92
C PHE A 126 -12.25 -4.78 -7.66
N GLY A 127 -12.23 -5.94 -7.02
CA GLY A 127 -13.45 -6.56 -6.55
C GLY A 127 -14.04 -5.78 -5.39
N ARG A 128 -15.06 -6.37 -4.76
CA ARG A 128 -15.59 -5.83 -3.52
C ARG A 128 -14.49 -5.88 -2.46
N GLY A 129 -14.29 -4.78 -1.76
CA GLY A 129 -13.34 -4.72 -0.66
C GLY A 129 -13.78 -5.61 0.49
N LYS A 130 -12.82 -6.29 1.11
CA LYS A 130 -13.06 -7.08 2.32
C LYS A 130 -12.49 -6.33 3.52
N VAL A 131 -13.33 -6.17 4.55
CA VAL A 131 -12.95 -5.50 5.79
C VAL A 131 -12.43 -6.53 6.78
N TYR A 132 -11.24 -6.28 7.32
CA TYR A 132 -10.59 -7.10 8.33
C TYR A 132 -10.49 -6.31 9.63
N THR A 133 -10.85 -6.94 10.74
CA THR A 133 -10.83 -6.33 12.08
C THR A 133 -9.73 -6.93 12.94
N ALA A 134 -9.57 -6.44 14.18
CA ALA A 134 -8.48 -6.86 15.07
C ALA A 134 -8.39 -8.37 15.32
N LYS A 135 -9.50 -9.10 15.16
CA LYS A 135 -9.53 -10.57 15.31
C LYS A 135 -9.10 -11.32 14.06
N ASP A 136 -8.90 -10.63 12.96
CA ASP A 136 -8.66 -11.24 11.65
C ASP A 136 -7.19 -11.24 11.27
N ALA A 137 -6.86 -12.07 10.28
CA ALA A 137 -5.57 -12.09 9.62
C ALA A 137 -5.75 -11.87 8.12
N ILE A 138 -4.91 -11.03 7.54
CA ILE A 138 -4.92 -10.76 6.10
C ILE A 138 -3.87 -11.63 5.43
N ARG A 139 -4.28 -12.38 4.40
CA ARG A 139 -3.35 -13.09 3.53
C ARG A 139 -3.16 -12.28 2.26
N SER A 140 -1.93 -11.79 2.04
CA SER A 140 -1.63 -11.01 0.84
C SER A 140 -1.53 -11.93 -0.39
N ARG A 141 -2.09 -11.49 -1.51
CA ARG A 141 -1.93 -12.21 -2.79
C ARG A 141 -0.57 -11.91 -3.41
N VAL A 142 -0.15 -10.65 -3.37
CA VAL A 142 1.12 -10.25 -4.02
C VAL A 142 2.35 -10.69 -3.23
N LEU A 143 2.20 -10.88 -1.92
CA LEU A 143 3.24 -11.41 -1.05
C LEU A 143 2.84 -12.81 -0.60
N GLY A 144 2.98 -13.78 -1.50
CA GLY A 144 2.55 -15.16 -1.25
C GLY A 144 3.17 -15.74 0.01
N GLY A 145 2.31 -16.24 0.90
CA GLY A 145 2.71 -16.78 2.19
C GLY A 145 2.75 -15.76 3.33
N PHE A 146 2.62 -14.46 3.03
CA PHE A 146 2.56 -13.44 4.07
C PHE A 146 1.16 -13.37 4.69
N THR A 147 1.14 -13.39 6.02
CA THR A 147 -0.08 -13.20 6.80
C THR A 147 0.13 -12.07 7.79
N LEU A 148 -0.74 -11.07 7.74
CA LEU A 148 -0.73 -9.96 8.69
C LEU A 148 -1.83 -10.16 9.72
N LEU A 149 -1.48 -10.26 11.00
CA LEU A 149 -2.45 -10.17 12.07
C LEU A 149 -2.84 -8.71 12.23
N VAL A 150 -4.10 -8.37 12.02
CA VAL A 150 -4.56 -6.97 12.03
C VAL A 150 -4.23 -6.29 13.35
N LYS A 151 -4.37 -6.99 14.49
CA LYS A 151 -3.99 -6.44 15.80
C LYS A 151 -2.53 -6.00 15.87
N GLY A 152 -1.65 -6.63 15.10
CA GLY A 152 -0.24 -6.26 15.04
C GLY A 152 0.01 -4.93 14.35
N ALA A 153 -0.85 -4.58 13.38
CA ALA A 153 -0.76 -3.29 12.71
C ALA A 153 -1.09 -2.13 13.66
N PHE A 154 -1.95 -2.38 14.62
CA PHE A 154 -2.43 -1.34 15.55
C PHE A 154 -1.81 -1.47 16.96
N ALA A 155 -0.80 -2.28 17.11
CA ALA A 155 -0.12 -2.49 18.39
C ALA A 155 0.58 -1.23 18.92
#